data_593b7611727dddb8fd4cfbd2280055ee
#
_entry.id   593b7611727dddb8fd4cfbd2280055ee
#
_cell.length_a   1.000
_cell.length_b   1.000
_cell.length_c   1.000
_cell.angle_alpha   90.00
_cell.angle_beta   90.00
_cell.angle_gamma   90.00
#
_symmetry.space_group_name_H-M   'P 1'
#
loop_
_entity.id
_entity.type
_entity.pdbx_description
1 polymer ?
#
loop_
_entity_poly.entity_id
_entity_poly.type
_entity_poly.pdbx_seq_one_letter_code
_entity_poly.pdbx_strand_id
1 'polypeptide(L)'
;MKILVVSGFLGAGKTTFIQELVRRTGRDFAIYENEYGQADIDARRLRQDSDLKVWESTENCICCSGKQDFATSVLTISNTIDPEYLIVEPTGVAKLQSILDNVNQVAWERISLLAPVTVVDAVSWQNQRTDFPEIFDNQLSAAASVVISKLAPGSEDAAEPIKQLAAEMNPQAEVIAESSYADIPDEWWNALLTRALDGSVLKDAANDEDEGPDLETMALTHAELPSPTHLIWLLDAASAGVFGKLARAKGTLPCGNQWVKFDLVERAWAITGDEPQEESRCVFIGRDLLRHGLRETFVPAFWHEQSDLADEHDHSHCDHEHGHCVHEHCDHEHGHCEHEGHKHDHVEHAHGHGEHAHGHGEHARGHGEHAHGEH
;
A
#
# COMPACT_ATOMS: atom_id res chain seq x y z
N MET A 1 13.94 -4.13 28.76
CA MET A 1 13.83 -3.69 27.34
C MET A 1 12.82 -2.57 27.24
N LYS A 2 13.14 -1.48 26.50
CA LYS A 2 12.21 -0.38 26.22
C LYS A 2 11.86 -0.39 24.73
N ILE A 3 10.58 -0.21 24.39
CA ILE A 3 10.11 -0.26 22.99
C ILE A 3 9.83 1.16 22.52
N LEU A 4 10.44 1.55 21.40
CA LEU A 4 10.18 2.79 20.69
C LEU A 4 9.52 2.48 19.35
N VAL A 5 8.33 3.02 19.10
CA VAL A 5 7.67 2.93 17.80
C VAL A 5 8.07 4.14 16.95
N VAL A 6 8.63 3.89 15.76
CA VAL A 6 8.96 4.90 14.76
C VAL A 6 8.02 4.73 13.58
N SER A 7 6.95 5.53 13.56
CA SER A 7 5.91 5.53 12.55
C SER A 7 6.16 6.62 11.48
N GLY A 8 5.32 6.66 10.50
CA GLY A 8 5.33 7.60 9.38
C GLY A 8 5.04 6.91 8.07
N PHE A 9 4.55 7.64 7.09
CA PHE A 9 4.13 7.08 5.82
C PHE A 9 5.29 6.42 5.06
N LEU A 10 4.97 5.66 4.02
CA LEU A 10 5.97 5.03 3.14
C LEU A 10 6.92 6.08 2.57
N GLY A 11 8.21 5.77 2.55
CA GLY A 11 9.22 6.71 2.04
C GLY A 11 9.46 7.97 2.88
N ALA A 12 8.82 8.13 4.05
CA ALA A 12 9.00 9.33 4.89
C ALA A 12 10.41 9.50 5.49
N GLY A 13 11.27 8.49 5.40
CA GLY A 13 12.63 8.54 5.92
C GLY A 13 12.80 7.94 7.32
N LYS A 14 11.90 7.04 7.73
CA LYS A 14 11.95 6.31 9.01
C LYS A 14 13.27 5.60 9.24
N THR A 15 13.68 4.77 8.28
CA THR A 15 14.92 4.00 8.35
C THR A 15 16.15 4.91 8.52
N THR A 16 16.19 6.05 7.80
CA THR A 16 17.27 7.05 7.96
C THR A 16 17.24 7.70 9.34
N PHE A 17 16.05 7.98 9.88
CA PHE A 17 15.88 8.48 11.25
C PHE A 17 16.39 7.46 12.28
N ILE A 18 16.06 6.19 12.12
CA ILE A 18 16.51 5.10 12.99
C ILE A 18 18.04 4.96 12.96
N GLN A 19 18.64 5.01 11.77
CA GLN A 19 20.10 4.98 11.63
C GLN A 19 20.79 6.12 12.40
N GLU A 20 20.24 7.34 12.27
CA GLU A 20 20.77 8.50 12.97
C GLU A 20 20.59 8.40 14.50
N LEU A 21 19.42 7.92 14.96
CA LEU A 21 19.17 7.66 16.39
C LEU A 21 20.20 6.69 16.97
N VAL A 22 20.43 5.58 16.30
CA VAL A 22 21.40 4.56 16.73
C VAL A 22 22.81 5.14 16.76
N ARG A 23 23.20 5.83 15.68
CA ARG A 23 24.53 6.45 15.56
C ARG A 23 24.80 7.49 16.65
N ARG A 24 23.80 8.34 16.97
CA ARG A 24 23.92 9.42 17.94
C ARG A 24 23.97 8.95 19.37
N THR A 25 23.16 7.95 19.70
CA THR A 25 23.01 7.54 21.09
C THR A 25 23.98 6.42 21.48
N GLY A 26 24.44 5.60 20.52
CA GLY A 26 25.39 4.51 20.75
C GLY A 26 24.89 3.46 21.76
N ARG A 27 23.55 3.31 21.90
CA ARG A 27 22.93 2.35 22.81
C ARG A 27 22.81 0.96 22.16
N ASP A 28 22.48 -0.04 22.99
CA ASP A 28 22.21 -1.41 22.50
C ASP A 28 20.76 -1.50 21.98
N PHE A 29 20.63 -1.61 20.65
CA PHE A 29 19.38 -1.70 19.95
C PHE A 29 19.18 -3.04 19.27
N ALA A 30 17.92 -3.51 19.29
CA ALA A 30 17.40 -4.42 18.28
C ALA A 30 16.33 -3.67 17.48
N ILE A 31 16.15 -4.01 16.20
CA ILE A 31 15.15 -3.43 15.32
C ILE A 31 14.20 -4.53 14.90
N TYR A 32 12.91 -4.30 15.11
CA TYR A 32 11.82 -5.10 14.56
C TYR A 32 11.21 -4.35 13.38
N GLU A 33 11.52 -4.81 12.19
CA GLU A 33 11.01 -4.26 10.95
C GLU A 33 9.84 -5.12 10.46
N ASN A 34 8.69 -4.49 10.27
CA ASN A 34 7.49 -5.12 9.73
C ASN A 34 7.10 -4.45 8.42
N GLU A 35 7.55 -5.03 7.32
CA GLU A 35 7.21 -4.54 6.00
C GLU A 35 6.48 -5.60 5.16
N TYR A 36 5.46 -5.18 4.39
CA TYR A 36 4.78 -6.03 3.42
C TYR A 36 5.72 -6.42 2.27
N GLY A 37 5.87 -7.73 2.09
CA GLY A 37 6.66 -8.30 1.00
C GLY A 37 8.16 -8.17 1.24
N GLN A 38 8.94 -9.15 0.90
CA GLN A 38 10.38 -9.33 1.19
C GLN A 38 11.14 -8.04 1.52
N ALA A 39 11.37 -7.87 2.81
CA ALA A 39 12.17 -6.80 3.40
C ALA A 39 13.65 -7.10 3.16
N ASP A 40 14.23 -6.67 2.06
CA ASP A 40 15.61 -7.06 1.79
C ASP A 40 16.57 -5.88 1.58
N ILE A 41 16.06 -4.65 1.40
CA ILE A 41 16.93 -3.53 1.06
C ILE A 41 17.19 -2.63 2.25
N ASP A 42 16.15 -2.32 3.02
CA ASP A 42 16.29 -1.41 4.14
C ASP A 42 16.98 -2.14 5.29
N ALA A 43 16.63 -3.40 5.55
CA ALA A 43 17.32 -4.26 6.50
C ALA A 43 18.80 -4.53 6.12
N ARG A 44 19.11 -4.68 4.83
CA ARG A 44 20.50 -4.78 4.38
C ARG A 44 21.29 -3.50 4.63
N ARG A 45 20.69 -2.34 4.41
CA ARG A 45 21.32 -1.05 4.72
C ARG A 45 21.59 -0.90 6.21
N LEU A 46 20.61 -1.25 7.06
CA LEU A 46 20.77 -1.23 8.51
C LEU A 46 21.90 -2.16 8.99
N ARG A 47 22.04 -3.35 8.37
CA ARG A 47 23.09 -4.31 8.71
C ARG A 47 24.47 -3.92 8.17
N GLN A 48 24.56 -3.22 7.05
CA GLN A 48 25.84 -2.84 6.44
C GLN A 48 26.58 -1.75 7.21
N ASP A 49 25.84 -0.86 7.87
CA ASP A 49 26.40 0.33 8.53
C ASP A 49 26.65 0.13 10.05
N SER A 50 26.18 -1.00 10.63
CA SER A 50 26.30 -1.24 12.07
C SER A 50 26.12 -2.72 12.42
N ASP A 51 26.69 -3.15 13.58
CA ASP A 51 26.45 -4.47 14.20
C ASP A 51 24.99 -4.63 14.73
N LEU A 52 24.04 -3.96 14.13
CA LEU A 52 22.64 -3.97 14.56
C LEU A 52 21.97 -5.32 14.33
N LYS A 53 21.28 -5.78 15.35
CA LYS A 53 20.46 -6.99 15.28
C LYS A 53 19.10 -6.62 14.70
N VAL A 54 18.92 -6.82 13.39
CA VAL A 54 17.66 -6.59 12.70
C VAL A 54 16.84 -7.88 12.66
N TRP A 55 15.63 -7.81 13.19
CA TRP A 55 14.65 -8.89 13.17
C TRP A 55 13.55 -8.53 12.15
N GLU A 56 13.52 -9.25 11.06
CA GLU A 56 12.54 -9.03 9.98
C GLU A 56 11.33 -9.95 10.18
N SER A 57 10.13 -9.38 10.09
CA SER A 57 8.90 -10.16 9.97
C SER A 57 8.32 -9.96 8.57
N THR A 58 8.29 -11.03 7.80
CA THR A 58 7.82 -11.02 6.41
C THR A 58 6.38 -11.54 6.26
N GLU A 59 5.78 -12.08 7.32
CA GLU A 59 4.58 -12.89 7.15
C GLU A 59 3.27 -12.10 7.28
N ASN A 60 3.10 -11.21 8.24
CA ASN A 60 1.83 -10.49 8.40
C ASN A 60 2.04 -9.10 9.00
N CYS A 61 1.22 -8.13 8.59
CA CYS A 61 1.23 -6.81 9.21
C CYS A 61 0.79 -6.88 10.67
N ILE A 62 1.54 -6.22 11.56
CA ILE A 62 1.18 -6.06 12.98
C ILE A 62 -0.22 -5.47 13.15
N CYS A 63 -0.65 -4.63 12.18
CA CYS A 63 -1.91 -3.90 12.26
C CYS A 63 -3.17 -4.77 12.05
N CYS A 64 -3.05 -5.93 11.36
CA CYS A 64 -4.24 -6.71 10.96
C CYS A 64 -4.29 -8.12 11.57
N SER A 65 -3.47 -9.03 11.06
CA SER A 65 -3.52 -10.46 11.41
C SER A 65 -2.30 -10.95 12.18
N GLY A 66 -1.22 -10.17 12.21
CA GLY A 66 0.06 -10.55 12.83
C GLY A 66 0.19 -10.24 14.32
N LYS A 67 -0.92 -9.96 15.04
CA LYS A 67 -0.87 -9.59 16.47
C LYS A 67 -0.20 -10.64 17.36
N GLN A 68 -0.52 -11.92 17.16
CA GLN A 68 0.08 -13.01 17.93
C GLN A 68 1.54 -13.24 17.55
N ASP A 69 1.87 -13.14 16.27
CA ASP A 69 3.23 -13.31 15.75
C ASP A 69 4.12 -12.17 16.24
N PHE A 70 3.60 -10.94 16.26
CA PHE A 70 4.30 -9.80 16.82
C PHE A 70 4.59 -9.97 18.31
N ALA A 71 3.59 -10.33 19.11
CA ALA A 71 3.75 -10.56 20.54
C ALA A 71 4.82 -11.65 20.81
N THR A 72 4.75 -12.75 20.06
CA THR A 72 5.71 -13.85 20.14
C THR A 72 7.12 -13.39 19.76
N SER A 73 7.25 -12.57 18.71
CA SER A 73 8.54 -12.01 18.27
C SER A 73 9.15 -11.11 19.33
N VAL A 74 8.36 -10.18 19.90
CA VAL A 74 8.81 -9.28 20.97
C VAL A 74 9.28 -10.07 22.21
N LEU A 75 8.52 -11.08 22.63
CA LEU A 75 8.90 -11.94 23.74
C LEU A 75 10.16 -12.76 23.44
N THR A 76 10.30 -13.25 22.22
CA THR A 76 11.50 -13.97 21.77
C THR A 76 12.72 -13.06 21.80
N ILE A 77 12.62 -11.85 21.24
CA ILE A 77 13.68 -10.84 21.26
C ILE A 77 14.07 -10.50 22.71
N SER A 78 13.07 -10.26 23.55
CA SER A 78 13.31 -9.96 24.98
C SER A 78 14.01 -11.08 25.74
N ASN A 79 13.73 -12.36 25.40
CA ASN A 79 14.29 -13.50 26.10
C ASN A 79 15.63 -13.99 25.53
N THR A 80 15.89 -13.77 24.22
CA THR A 80 17.07 -14.31 23.54
C THR A 80 18.15 -13.27 23.31
N ILE A 81 17.78 -12.04 23.00
CA ILE A 81 18.69 -10.93 22.70
C ILE A 81 18.83 -10.02 23.90
N ASP A 82 17.70 -9.76 24.61
CA ASP A 82 17.56 -8.85 25.77
C ASP A 82 18.23 -7.47 25.54
N PRO A 83 17.89 -6.76 24.43
CA PRO A 83 18.49 -5.49 24.13
C PRO A 83 18.00 -4.42 25.11
N GLU A 84 18.77 -3.32 25.27
CA GLU A 84 18.33 -2.18 26.08
C GLU A 84 17.06 -1.55 25.45
N TYR A 85 17.06 -1.41 24.10
CA TYR A 85 15.97 -0.83 23.33
C TYR A 85 15.56 -1.73 22.16
N LEU A 86 14.26 -1.84 21.94
CA LEU A 86 13.67 -2.41 20.73
C LEU A 86 13.00 -1.28 19.93
N ILE A 87 13.49 -1.02 18.73
CA ILE A 87 12.84 -0.13 17.80
C ILE A 87 11.85 -0.95 16.97
N VAL A 88 10.59 -0.52 16.93
CA VAL A 88 9.57 -1.10 16.06
C VAL A 88 9.33 -0.14 14.90
N GLU A 89 9.68 -0.56 13.69
CA GLU A 89 9.37 0.13 12.44
C GLU A 89 8.20 -0.59 11.77
N PRO A 90 6.95 -0.13 11.94
CA PRO A 90 5.80 -0.72 11.26
C PRO A 90 5.78 -0.31 9.79
N THR A 91 5.01 -1.06 8.97
CA THR A 91 4.74 -0.63 7.60
C THR A 91 4.20 0.80 7.57
N GLY A 92 4.63 1.59 6.59
CA GLY A 92 4.26 3.00 6.48
C GLY A 92 2.77 3.27 6.26
N VAL A 93 1.98 2.24 5.99
CA VAL A 93 0.52 2.31 5.85
C VAL A 93 -0.23 1.84 7.10
N ALA A 94 0.47 1.59 8.20
CA ALA A 94 -0.16 1.21 9.46
C ALA A 94 -0.67 2.43 10.23
N LYS A 95 -1.81 2.28 10.88
CA LYS A 95 -2.30 3.23 11.87
C LYS A 95 -1.44 3.13 13.13
N LEU A 96 -0.85 4.23 13.58
CA LEU A 96 0.02 4.24 14.75
C LEU A 96 -0.72 3.78 16.02
N GLN A 97 -1.97 4.21 16.20
CA GLN A 97 -2.77 3.82 17.35
C GLN A 97 -2.88 2.29 17.47
N SER A 98 -3.21 1.61 16.37
CA SER A 98 -3.33 0.15 16.36
C SER A 98 -2.00 -0.56 16.71
N ILE A 99 -0.88 0.03 16.29
CA ILE A 99 0.45 -0.48 16.64
C ILE A 99 0.72 -0.30 18.14
N LEU A 100 0.43 0.88 18.69
CA LEU A 100 0.61 1.15 20.12
C LEU A 100 -0.23 0.23 20.99
N ASP A 101 -1.48 -0.02 20.61
CA ASP A 101 -2.38 -0.92 21.32
C ASP A 101 -1.86 -2.37 21.30
N ASN A 102 -1.31 -2.82 20.17
CA ASN A 102 -0.71 -4.15 20.06
C ASN A 102 0.59 -4.28 20.87
N VAL A 103 1.45 -3.25 20.81
CA VAL A 103 2.69 -3.22 21.61
C VAL A 103 2.37 -3.17 23.11
N ASN A 104 1.31 -2.47 23.50
CA ASN A 104 0.89 -2.38 24.90
C ASN A 104 0.42 -3.73 25.47
N GLN A 105 -0.12 -4.64 24.63
CA GLN A 105 -0.52 -5.98 25.07
C GLN A 105 0.67 -6.84 25.55
N VAL A 106 1.88 -6.55 25.07
CA VAL A 106 3.12 -7.23 25.48
C VAL A 106 3.90 -6.46 26.53
N ALA A 107 3.43 -5.27 26.94
CA ALA A 107 4.05 -4.48 28.00
C ALA A 107 3.80 -5.15 29.36
N TRP A 108 4.88 -5.40 30.10
CA TRP A 108 4.86 -5.98 31.45
C TRP A 108 6.13 -5.54 32.18
N GLU A 109 6.34 -5.93 33.43
CA GLU A 109 7.40 -5.43 34.32
C GLU A 109 8.79 -5.24 33.67
N ARG A 110 9.15 -6.07 32.70
CA ARG A 110 10.45 -6.01 32.00
C ARG A 110 10.40 -5.28 30.65
N ILE A 111 9.21 -4.95 30.14
CA ILE A 111 8.99 -4.31 28.84
C ILE A 111 8.18 -3.05 29.07
N SER A 112 8.76 -1.90 28.75
CA SER A 112 8.10 -0.59 28.86
C SER A 112 8.07 0.12 27.51
N LEU A 113 7.03 0.94 27.29
CA LEU A 113 6.81 1.69 26.08
C LEU A 113 7.37 3.09 26.20
N LEU A 114 8.07 3.53 25.17
CA LEU A 114 8.49 4.91 24.99
C LEU A 114 7.46 5.69 24.17
N ALA A 115 7.46 6.99 24.32
CA ALA A 115 6.65 7.91 23.55
C ALA A 115 6.95 7.78 22.03
N PRO A 116 5.93 7.55 21.17
CA PRO A 116 6.15 7.25 19.78
C PRO A 116 6.57 8.46 18.96
N VAL A 117 7.28 8.19 17.87
CA VAL A 117 7.69 9.19 16.89
C VAL A 117 6.99 8.94 15.58
N THR A 118 6.49 10.00 14.94
CA THR A 118 6.02 9.96 13.54
C THR A 118 6.92 10.83 12.68
N VAL A 119 7.45 10.24 11.61
CA VAL A 119 8.24 10.94 10.59
C VAL A 119 7.31 11.37 9.45
N VAL A 120 7.28 12.67 9.14
CA VAL A 120 6.43 13.26 8.10
C VAL A 120 7.31 13.84 7.00
N ASP A 121 7.09 13.44 5.77
CA ASP A 121 7.79 13.93 4.58
C ASP A 121 7.25 15.30 4.16
N ALA A 122 8.08 16.35 4.24
CA ALA A 122 7.71 17.71 3.86
C ALA A 122 7.30 17.85 2.37
N VAL A 123 7.73 16.93 1.51
CA VAL A 123 7.46 17.00 0.06
C VAL A 123 6.14 16.31 -0.29
N SER A 124 5.84 15.16 0.33
CA SER A 124 4.75 14.27 -0.09
C SER A 124 3.50 14.33 0.82
N TRP A 125 3.56 14.93 2.01
CA TRP A 125 2.52 14.87 3.03
C TRP A 125 1.11 15.25 2.54
N GLN A 126 1.00 16.22 1.61
CA GLN A 126 -0.31 16.66 1.08
C GLN A 126 -0.98 15.57 0.24
N ASN A 127 -0.18 14.86 -0.58
CA ASN A 127 -0.67 13.74 -1.38
C ASN A 127 -1.03 12.58 -0.46
N GLN A 128 -0.18 12.26 0.52
CA GLN A 128 -0.42 11.19 1.51
C GLN A 128 -1.73 11.41 2.24
N ARG A 129 -1.95 12.63 2.75
CA ARG A 129 -3.18 12.98 3.44
C ARG A 129 -4.40 12.99 2.54
N THR A 130 -4.25 13.40 1.27
CA THR A 130 -5.35 13.42 0.29
C THR A 130 -5.79 12.01 -0.11
N ASP A 131 -4.82 11.14 -0.33
CA ASP A 131 -5.08 9.78 -0.82
C ASP A 131 -5.40 8.78 0.31
N PHE A 132 -4.81 8.99 1.51
CA PHE A 132 -4.92 8.10 2.67
C PHE A 132 -5.12 8.88 3.99
N PRO A 133 -6.18 9.69 4.09
CA PRO A 133 -6.38 10.61 5.21
C PRO A 133 -6.45 9.89 6.56
N GLU A 134 -7.10 8.74 6.65
CA GLU A 134 -7.28 8.00 7.90
C GLU A 134 -5.97 7.41 8.44
N ILE A 135 -5.01 7.11 7.57
CA ILE A 135 -3.67 6.65 7.99
C ILE A 135 -2.84 7.83 8.42
N PHE A 136 -2.75 8.86 7.58
CA PHE A 136 -1.93 10.03 7.84
C PHE A 136 -2.38 10.76 9.11
N ASP A 137 -3.68 11.03 9.23
CA ASP A 137 -4.25 11.73 10.36
C ASP A 137 -4.11 10.92 11.67
N ASN A 138 -4.23 9.58 11.59
CA ASN A 138 -3.98 8.71 12.74
C ASN A 138 -2.51 8.73 13.17
N GLN A 139 -1.56 8.63 12.22
CA GLN A 139 -0.14 8.70 12.52
C GLN A 139 0.26 10.03 13.16
N LEU A 140 -0.35 11.13 12.74
CA LEU A 140 -0.08 12.45 13.29
C LEU A 140 -0.70 12.65 14.68
N SER A 141 -1.96 12.20 14.86
CA SER A 141 -2.70 12.40 16.11
C SER A 141 -2.21 11.53 17.25
N ALA A 142 -1.65 10.34 16.98
CA ALA A 142 -1.14 9.43 17.99
C ALA A 142 0.36 9.63 18.31
N ALA A 143 1.06 10.51 17.61
CA ALA A 143 2.48 10.78 17.83
C ALA A 143 2.73 11.59 19.10
N ALA A 144 3.78 11.27 19.86
CA ALA A 144 4.29 12.15 20.90
C ALA A 144 5.33 13.16 20.36
N SER A 145 6.05 12.77 19.33
CA SER A 145 6.95 13.64 18.58
C SER A 145 6.72 13.50 17.09
N VAL A 146 6.63 14.60 16.38
CA VAL A 146 6.53 14.66 14.91
C VAL A 146 7.85 15.20 14.37
N VAL A 147 8.54 14.43 13.56
CA VAL A 147 9.80 14.82 12.93
C VAL A 147 9.57 15.05 11.45
N ILE A 148 9.75 16.29 11.00
CA ILE A 148 9.57 16.66 9.60
C ILE A 148 10.86 16.36 8.85
N SER A 149 10.78 15.51 7.86
CA SER A 149 11.90 15.06 7.03
C SER A 149 11.93 15.76 5.68
N LYS A 150 13.04 15.60 4.95
CA LYS A 150 13.22 16.08 3.57
C LYS A 150 13.01 17.58 3.39
N LEU A 151 13.22 18.36 4.43
CA LEU A 151 13.28 19.80 4.33
C LEU A 151 14.55 20.20 3.59
N ALA A 152 14.41 20.94 2.48
CA ALA A 152 15.57 21.49 1.81
C ALA A 152 16.18 22.63 2.64
N PRO A 153 17.52 22.77 2.68
CA PRO A 153 18.15 23.89 3.35
C PRO A 153 17.60 25.24 2.85
N GLY A 154 17.17 26.12 3.77
CA GLY A 154 16.56 27.42 3.44
C GLY A 154 15.08 27.35 3.04
N SER A 155 14.42 26.22 3.26
CA SER A 155 12.97 26.07 3.02
C SER A 155 12.20 25.74 4.30
N GLU A 156 12.59 26.36 5.42
CA GLU A 156 11.94 26.17 6.71
C GLU A 156 10.44 26.51 6.66
N ASP A 157 10.03 27.42 5.78
CA ASP A 157 8.62 27.77 5.54
C ASP A 157 7.78 26.57 5.04
N ALA A 158 8.40 25.57 4.41
CA ALA A 158 7.70 24.35 3.97
C ALA A 158 7.24 23.48 5.15
N ALA A 159 7.82 23.65 6.33
CA ALA A 159 7.40 22.96 7.55
C ALA A 159 6.15 23.61 8.21
N GLU A 160 5.87 24.88 7.95
CA GLU A 160 4.82 25.63 8.65
C GLU A 160 3.41 25.02 8.46
N PRO A 161 2.97 24.61 7.27
CA PRO A 161 1.67 23.94 7.12
C PRO A 161 1.57 22.64 7.91
N ILE A 162 2.66 21.88 8.02
CA ILE A 162 2.70 20.62 8.79
C ILE A 162 2.66 20.93 10.29
N LYS A 163 3.39 21.94 10.76
CA LYS A 163 3.36 22.39 12.15
C LYS A 163 1.97 22.87 12.56
N GLN A 164 1.30 23.64 11.71
CA GLN A 164 -0.08 24.09 11.94
C GLN A 164 -1.03 22.89 12.03
N LEU A 165 -0.94 21.96 11.09
CA LEU A 165 -1.75 20.75 11.09
C LEU A 165 -1.49 19.91 12.36
N ALA A 166 -0.25 19.72 12.74
CA ALA A 166 0.10 19.01 13.97
C ALA A 166 -0.46 19.71 15.21
N ALA A 167 -0.39 21.03 15.28
CA ALA A 167 -0.94 21.81 16.39
C ALA A 167 -2.48 21.74 16.46
N GLU A 168 -3.16 21.63 15.32
CA GLU A 168 -4.62 21.46 15.25
C GLU A 168 -5.06 20.05 15.67
N MET A 169 -4.36 19.03 15.21
CA MET A 169 -4.75 17.63 15.42
C MET A 169 -4.20 17.07 16.73
N ASN A 170 -3.01 17.47 17.13
CA ASN A 170 -2.31 16.97 18.30
C ASN A 170 -1.46 18.09 18.95
N PRO A 171 -2.10 19.01 19.69
CA PRO A 171 -1.42 20.15 20.30
C PRO A 171 -0.37 19.78 21.34
N GLN A 172 -0.30 18.52 21.76
CA GLN A 172 0.68 18.04 22.74
C GLN A 172 1.93 17.44 22.08
N ALA A 173 1.89 17.18 20.77
CA ALA A 173 3.04 16.66 20.07
C ALA A 173 4.16 17.70 19.96
N GLU A 174 5.37 17.26 20.27
CA GLU A 174 6.56 18.05 19.97
C GLU A 174 6.87 17.98 18.47
N VAL A 175 7.07 19.11 17.80
CA VAL A 175 7.38 19.12 16.36
C VAL A 175 8.82 19.56 16.14
N ILE A 176 9.60 18.69 15.46
CA ILE A 176 10.98 18.91 15.07
C ILE A 176 11.02 19.14 13.55
N ALA A 177 11.62 20.24 13.12
CA ALA A 177 11.66 20.66 11.72
C ALA A 177 13.06 21.17 11.35
N GLU A 178 14.04 20.30 11.47
CA GLU A 178 15.42 20.60 11.06
C GLU A 178 15.65 20.13 9.60
N SER A 179 16.51 20.83 8.86
CA SER A 179 16.81 20.50 7.46
C SER A 179 17.55 19.17 7.32
N SER A 180 18.22 18.73 8.36
CA SER A 180 18.89 17.43 8.44
C SER A 180 18.71 16.84 9.83
N TYR A 181 18.59 15.52 9.93
CA TYR A 181 18.63 14.82 11.20
C TYR A 181 19.95 15.08 11.97
N ALA A 182 21.01 15.42 11.23
CA ALA A 182 22.30 15.80 11.83
C ALA A 182 22.24 17.10 12.64
N ASP A 183 21.29 17.97 12.34
CA ASP A 183 21.13 19.26 13.01
C ASP A 183 20.32 19.18 14.30
N ILE A 184 19.62 18.06 14.53
CA ILE A 184 18.88 17.79 15.77
C ILE A 184 19.88 17.60 16.92
N PRO A 185 19.70 18.33 18.05
CA PRO A 185 20.64 18.25 19.19
C PRO A 185 20.72 16.85 19.83
N ASP A 186 21.92 16.47 20.30
CA ASP A 186 22.14 15.18 20.96
C ASP A 186 21.28 15.00 22.22
N GLU A 187 20.96 16.08 22.90
CA GLU A 187 20.07 16.10 24.06
C GLU A 187 18.68 15.61 23.71
N TRP A 188 18.17 15.99 22.53
CA TRP A 188 16.86 15.54 22.05
C TRP A 188 16.85 14.03 21.78
N TRP A 189 17.87 13.52 21.09
CA TRP A 189 18.01 12.08 20.81
C TRP A 189 18.04 11.24 22.09
N ASN A 190 18.78 11.71 23.11
CA ASN A 190 18.83 11.04 24.39
C ASN A 190 17.52 11.16 25.19
N ALA A 191 16.84 12.31 25.12
CA ALA A 191 15.55 12.51 25.77
C ALA A 191 14.47 11.58 25.19
N LEU A 192 14.49 11.34 23.87
CA LEU A 192 13.58 10.43 23.19
C LEU A 192 13.61 9.02 23.81
N LEU A 193 14.79 8.53 24.18
CA LEU A 193 15.00 7.19 24.78
C LEU A 193 14.60 7.11 26.27
N THR A 194 14.20 8.22 26.87
CA THR A 194 13.77 8.28 28.29
C THR A 194 12.31 8.68 28.46
N ARG A 195 11.67 9.21 27.43
CA ARG A 195 10.28 9.67 27.48
C ARG A 195 9.33 8.47 27.44
N ALA A 196 8.71 8.17 28.57
CA ALA A 196 7.70 7.10 28.65
C ALA A 196 6.43 7.48 27.88
N LEU A 197 5.76 6.48 27.31
CA LEU A 197 4.42 6.67 26.73
C LEU A 197 3.44 7.08 27.83
N ASP A 198 2.70 8.16 27.60
CA ASP A 198 1.59 8.53 28.48
C ASP A 198 0.41 7.56 28.21
N GLY A 199 -0.05 6.88 29.25
CA GLY A 199 -1.16 5.94 29.17
C GLY A 199 -2.47 6.56 28.67
N SER A 200 -2.61 7.89 28.70
CA SER A 200 -3.79 8.59 28.14
C SER A 200 -3.88 8.49 26.60
N VAL A 201 -2.79 8.17 25.93
CA VAL A 201 -2.75 7.96 24.47
C VAL A 201 -3.27 6.57 24.10
N LEU A 202 -3.25 5.62 25.05
CA LEU A 202 -3.76 4.26 24.85
C LEU A 202 -5.27 4.28 25.01
N LYS A 203 -5.99 4.01 23.94
CA LYS A 203 -7.43 3.76 24.01
C LYS A 203 -7.67 2.40 24.68
N ASP A 204 -8.76 2.28 25.45
CA ASP A 204 -9.19 0.98 25.95
C ASP A 204 -9.51 0.07 24.75
N ALA A 205 -8.66 -0.92 24.52
CA ALA A 205 -8.69 -1.86 23.39
C ALA A 205 -10.00 -2.70 23.29
N ALA A 206 -10.97 -2.46 24.17
CA ALA A 206 -12.17 -3.27 24.31
C ALA A 206 -13.32 -2.89 23.36
N ASN A 207 -13.27 -1.75 22.64
CA ASN A 207 -14.45 -1.22 21.93
C ASN A 207 -14.23 -0.77 20.48
N ASP A 208 -13.05 -0.81 19.93
CA ASP A 208 -12.85 -0.54 18.51
C ASP A 208 -12.48 -1.85 17.80
N GLU A 209 -13.45 -2.46 17.14
CA GLU A 209 -13.21 -3.26 15.95
C GLU A 209 -12.69 -2.28 14.89
N ASP A 210 -11.44 -1.81 15.08
CA ASP A 210 -10.76 -1.00 14.09
C ASP A 210 -10.47 -1.95 12.93
N GLU A 211 -11.42 -2.00 11.99
CA GLU A 211 -11.17 -2.54 10.66
C GLU A 211 -9.91 -1.83 10.19
N GLY A 212 -8.82 -2.60 9.99
CA GLY A 212 -7.55 -2.05 9.52
C GLY A 212 -7.79 -1.14 8.31
N PRO A 213 -6.83 -0.32 7.92
CA PRO A 213 -7.01 0.56 6.76
C PRO A 213 -7.50 -0.30 5.58
N ASP A 214 -8.52 0.19 4.85
CA ASP A 214 -9.07 -0.42 3.61
C ASP A 214 -8.00 -0.48 2.50
N LEU A 215 -6.88 -1.11 2.81
CA LEU A 215 -5.77 -1.30 1.90
C LEU A 215 -5.76 -2.74 1.40
N GLU A 216 -5.77 -2.82 0.10
CA GLU A 216 -5.59 -4.07 -0.60
C GLU A 216 -4.10 -4.33 -0.84
N THR A 217 -3.71 -5.57 -0.68
CA THR A 217 -2.39 -6.06 -1.11
C THR A 217 -2.57 -7.07 -2.21
N MET A 218 -1.75 -6.97 -3.23
CA MET A 218 -1.68 -7.90 -4.34
C MET A 218 -0.24 -8.28 -4.60
N ALA A 219 0.06 -9.57 -4.55
CA ALA A 219 1.35 -10.12 -4.98
C ALA A 219 1.17 -10.82 -6.34
N LEU A 220 2.15 -10.62 -7.21
CA LEU A 220 2.26 -11.29 -8.50
C LEU A 220 3.58 -12.04 -8.55
N THR A 221 3.52 -13.28 -8.96
CA THR A 221 4.66 -14.10 -9.38
C THR A 221 4.61 -14.30 -10.90
N HIS A 222 5.72 -14.69 -11.49
CA HIS A 222 5.84 -14.89 -12.94
C HIS A 222 5.57 -13.61 -13.77
N ALA A 223 5.79 -12.43 -13.14
CA ALA A 223 5.73 -11.15 -13.82
C ALA A 223 6.87 -11.03 -14.82
N GLU A 224 6.56 -10.58 -16.03
CA GLU A 224 7.53 -10.39 -17.11
C GLU A 224 7.08 -9.24 -18.01
N LEU A 225 8.03 -8.43 -18.49
CA LEU A 225 7.74 -7.33 -19.40
C LEU A 225 8.68 -7.38 -20.61
N PRO A 226 8.22 -6.92 -21.79
CA PRO A 226 9.03 -6.95 -23.02
C PRO A 226 10.31 -6.12 -22.94
N SER A 227 10.31 -5.05 -22.15
CA SER A 227 11.49 -4.17 -22.00
C SER A 227 11.36 -3.26 -20.78
N PRO A 228 12.48 -2.65 -20.30
CA PRO A 228 12.43 -1.65 -19.24
C PRO A 228 11.57 -0.42 -19.59
N THR A 229 11.43 -0.08 -20.87
CA THR A 229 10.56 1.02 -21.31
C THR A 229 9.09 0.74 -21.03
N HIS A 230 8.64 -0.51 -21.16
CA HIS A 230 7.27 -0.88 -20.77
C HIS A 230 7.06 -0.70 -19.28
N LEU A 231 8.04 -1.08 -18.46
CA LEU A 231 7.95 -0.86 -17.02
C LEU A 231 7.83 0.64 -16.67
N ILE A 232 8.61 1.51 -17.34
CA ILE A 232 8.51 2.96 -17.15
C ILE A 232 7.08 3.45 -17.42
N TRP A 233 6.49 3.08 -18.55
CA TRP A 233 5.11 3.47 -18.86
C TRP A 233 4.08 2.96 -17.84
N LEU A 234 4.28 1.74 -17.34
CA LEU A 234 3.40 1.17 -16.34
C LEU A 234 3.53 1.86 -14.99
N LEU A 235 4.73 2.24 -14.60
CA LEU A 235 4.97 2.98 -13.37
C LEU A 235 4.42 4.42 -13.47
N ASP A 236 4.52 5.06 -14.63
CA ASP A 236 3.87 6.35 -14.89
C ASP A 236 2.34 6.23 -14.83
N ALA A 237 1.76 5.19 -15.45
CA ALA A 237 0.33 4.93 -15.40
C ALA A 237 -0.12 4.61 -13.96
N ALA A 238 0.65 3.84 -13.22
CA ALA A 238 0.42 3.51 -11.82
C ALA A 238 0.44 4.76 -10.94
N SER A 239 1.44 5.63 -11.12
CA SER A 239 1.55 6.90 -10.39
C SER A 239 0.43 7.89 -10.74
N ALA A 240 -0.17 7.77 -11.93
CA ALA A 240 -1.34 8.53 -12.35
C ALA A 240 -2.67 7.93 -11.87
N GLY A 241 -2.64 6.78 -11.16
CA GLY A 241 -3.82 6.15 -10.57
C GLY A 241 -4.60 5.22 -11.52
N VAL A 242 -4.01 4.81 -12.66
CA VAL A 242 -4.69 3.92 -13.62
C VAL A 242 -5.03 2.56 -13.00
N PHE A 243 -4.22 2.09 -12.05
CA PHE A 243 -4.41 0.79 -11.37
C PHE A 243 -5.01 0.92 -9.96
N GLY A 244 -5.61 2.05 -9.63
CA GLY A 244 -6.07 2.39 -8.30
C GLY A 244 -5.12 3.35 -7.57
N LYS A 245 -5.41 3.67 -6.32
CA LYS A 245 -4.56 4.53 -5.51
C LYS A 245 -3.45 3.69 -4.86
N LEU A 246 -2.30 3.63 -5.52
CA LEU A 246 -1.15 2.89 -4.99
C LEU A 246 -0.43 3.71 -3.92
N ALA A 247 -0.31 3.14 -2.73
CA ALA A 247 0.57 3.64 -1.69
C ALA A 247 2.01 3.19 -1.95
N ARG A 248 2.20 1.93 -2.40
CA ARG A 248 3.48 1.37 -2.78
C ARG A 248 3.33 0.28 -3.83
N ALA A 249 4.28 0.20 -4.75
CA ALA A 249 4.51 -0.99 -5.54
C ALA A 249 6.01 -1.27 -5.63
N LYS A 250 6.42 -2.50 -5.42
CA LYS A 250 7.80 -2.91 -5.56
C LYS A 250 7.90 -4.28 -6.21
N GLY A 251 8.99 -4.53 -6.91
CA GLY A 251 9.19 -5.84 -7.48
C GLY A 251 10.51 -5.99 -8.18
N THR A 252 10.83 -7.25 -8.45
CA THR A 252 11.96 -7.68 -9.29
C THR A 252 11.42 -8.60 -10.36
N LEU A 253 11.68 -8.28 -11.64
CA LEU A 253 11.15 -9.02 -12.78
C LEU A 253 12.06 -8.91 -13.99
N PRO A 254 12.00 -9.89 -14.92
CA PRO A 254 12.64 -9.78 -16.20
C PRO A 254 11.92 -8.74 -17.08
N CYS A 255 12.70 -7.89 -17.72
CA CYS A 255 12.27 -6.91 -18.73
C CYS A 255 13.10 -7.11 -20.00
N GLY A 256 12.61 -7.95 -20.93
CA GLY A 256 13.39 -8.44 -22.05
C GLY A 256 14.59 -9.27 -21.59
N ASN A 257 15.80 -8.84 -21.93
CA ASN A 257 17.03 -9.56 -21.57
C ASN A 257 17.66 -9.09 -20.25
N GLN A 258 16.97 -8.27 -19.46
CA GLN A 258 17.53 -7.69 -18.25
C GLN A 258 16.56 -7.94 -17.07
N TRP A 259 17.14 -8.25 -15.92
CA TRP A 259 16.39 -8.20 -14.67
C TRP A 259 16.44 -6.81 -14.10
N VAL A 260 15.30 -6.31 -13.69
CA VAL A 260 15.17 -4.99 -13.10
C VAL A 260 14.38 -5.07 -11.81
N LYS A 261 14.76 -4.19 -10.91
CA LYS A 261 14.07 -3.91 -9.68
C LYS A 261 13.41 -2.55 -9.76
N PHE A 262 12.17 -2.45 -9.30
CA PHE A 262 11.48 -1.18 -9.19
C PHE A 262 10.94 -0.98 -7.77
N ASP A 263 10.84 0.27 -7.38
CA ASP A 263 10.13 0.73 -6.18
C ASP A 263 9.34 1.98 -6.56
N LEU A 264 8.03 1.93 -6.37
CA LEU A 264 7.11 3.04 -6.53
C LEU A 264 6.53 3.35 -5.15
N VAL A 265 6.67 4.57 -4.71
CA VAL A 265 6.04 5.10 -3.50
C VAL A 265 5.19 6.29 -3.93
N GLU A 266 3.88 6.16 -3.79
CA GLU A 266 2.91 7.16 -4.22
C GLU A 266 3.05 7.50 -5.73
N ARG A 267 3.67 8.65 -6.04
CA ARG A 267 3.85 9.14 -7.40
C ARG A 267 5.30 9.16 -7.87
N ALA A 268 6.22 8.78 -7.00
CA ALA A 268 7.64 8.69 -7.32
C ALA A 268 8.07 7.24 -7.49
N TRP A 269 8.83 6.95 -8.53
CA TRP A 269 9.34 5.61 -8.75
C TRP A 269 10.82 5.64 -9.14
N ALA A 270 11.48 4.51 -8.91
CA ALA A 270 12.85 4.26 -9.31
C ALA A 270 12.96 2.87 -9.92
N ILE A 271 13.85 2.73 -10.89
CA ILE A 271 14.21 1.45 -11.50
C ILE A 271 15.72 1.30 -11.40
N THR A 272 16.16 0.11 -11.01
CA THR A 272 17.58 -0.27 -11.00
C THR A 272 17.74 -1.63 -11.66
N GLY A 273 18.93 -1.89 -12.24
CA GLY A 273 19.28 -3.24 -12.68
C GLY A 273 19.38 -4.18 -11.48
N ASP A 274 19.05 -5.44 -11.68
CA ASP A 274 19.18 -6.50 -10.69
C ASP A 274 19.81 -7.76 -11.30
N GLU A 275 20.29 -8.65 -10.45
CA GLU A 275 20.75 -9.96 -10.89
C GLU A 275 19.55 -10.89 -11.16
N PRO A 276 19.67 -11.85 -12.08
CA PRO A 276 18.62 -12.83 -12.32
C PRO A 276 18.22 -13.57 -11.05
N GLN A 277 16.91 -13.67 -10.82
CA GLN A 277 16.30 -14.38 -9.70
C GLN A 277 15.67 -15.70 -10.20
N GLU A 278 15.38 -16.63 -9.29
CA GLU A 278 14.68 -17.87 -9.64
C GLU A 278 13.22 -17.60 -10.06
N GLU A 279 12.58 -16.62 -9.45
CA GLU A 279 11.19 -16.24 -9.70
C GLU A 279 11.04 -14.71 -9.61
N SER A 280 10.28 -14.15 -10.54
CA SER A 280 9.89 -12.74 -10.43
C SER A 280 8.82 -12.57 -9.36
N ARG A 281 8.88 -11.43 -8.67
CA ARG A 281 7.91 -11.10 -7.64
C ARG A 281 7.62 -9.60 -7.63
N CYS A 282 6.32 -9.26 -7.70
CA CYS A 282 5.85 -7.90 -7.59
C CYS A 282 4.78 -7.81 -6.50
N VAL A 283 4.80 -6.75 -5.71
CA VAL A 283 3.81 -6.48 -4.65
C VAL A 283 3.26 -5.07 -4.87
N PHE A 284 1.95 -4.95 -4.80
CA PHE A 284 1.18 -3.72 -4.93
C PHE A 284 0.34 -3.54 -3.67
N ILE A 285 0.42 -2.36 -3.07
CA ILE A 285 -0.32 -1.98 -1.85
C ILE A 285 -1.05 -0.68 -2.15
N GLY A 286 -2.36 -0.67 -1.96
CA GLY A 286 -3.16 0.52 -2.25
C GLY A 286 -4.64 0.32 -1.99
N ARG A 287 -5.43 1.24 -2.52
CA ARG A 287 -6.89 1.23 -2.42
C ARG A 287 -7.50 1.16 -3.82
N ASP A 288 -8.65 0.46 -3.93
CA ASP A 288 -9.38 0.30 -5.20
C ASP A 288 -8.48 -0.31 -6.30
N LEU A 289 -7.68 -1.33 -5.97
CA LEU A 289 -6.72 -1.93 -6.90
C LEU A 289 -7.45 -2.61 -8.08
N LEU A 290 -7.13 -2.19 -9.30
CA LEU A 290 -7.54 -2.90 -10.51
C LEU A 290 -6.74 -4.18 -10.70
N ARG A 291 -7.04 -5.19 -9.87
CA ARG A 291 -6.31 -6.46 -9.78
C ARG A 291 -6.18 -7.19 -11.10
N HIS A 292 -7.27 -7.18 -11.88
CA HIS A 292 -7.28 -7.80 -13.20
C HIS A 292 -6.31 -7.08 -14.14
N GLY A 293 -6.39 -5.75 -14.24
CA GLY A 293 -5.48 -4.96 -15.07
C GLY A 293 -4.00 -5.11 -14.68
N LEU A 294 -3.70 -5.21 -13.38
CA LEU A 294 -2.34 -5.47 -12.92
C LEU A 294 -1.84 -6.86 -13.37
N ARG A 295 -2.68 -7.90 -13.24
CA ARG A 295 -2.32 -9.26 -13.72
C ARG A 295 -2.10 -9.28 -15.21
N GLU A 296 -3.05 -8.78 -15.97
CA GLU A 296 -2.96 -8.72 -17.43
C GLU A 296 -1.70 -8.03 -17.91
N THR A 297 -1.31 -6.97 -17.22
CA THR A 297 -0.18 -6.16 -17.65
C THR A 297 1.17 -6.77 -17.28
N PHE A 298 1.28 -7.35 -16.07
CA PHE A 298 2.54 -7.86 -15.54
C PHE A 298 2.75 -9.36 -15.76
N VAL A 299 1.70 -10.14 -16.07
CA VAL A 299 1.77 -11.59 -16.27
C VAL A 299 1.20 -11.96 -17.63
N PRO A 300 1.99 -11.85 -18.72
CA PRO A 300 1.51 -12.10 -20.08
C PRO A 300 0.96 -13.51 -20.31
N ALA A 301 1.49 -14.51 -19.62
CA ALA A 301 1.02 -15.91 -19.72
C ALA A 301 -0.44 -16.07 -19.27
N PHE A 302 -0.98 -15.17 -18.44
CA PHE A 302 -2.37 -15.19 -17.99
C PHE A 302 -3.39 -15.03 -19.14
N TRP A 303 -3.00 -14.34 -20.20
CA TRP A 303 -3.84 -14.17 -21.40
C TRP A 303 -3.90 -15.41 -22.25
N HIS A 304 -2.80 -16.13 -22.40
CA HIS A 304 -2.76 -17.35 -23.20
C HIS A 304 -3.64 -18.44 -22.61
N GLU A 305 -3.64 -18.59 -21.28
CA GLU A 305 -4.52 -19.56 -20.61
C GLU A 305 -6.01 -19.19 -20.76
N GLN A 306 -6.38 -17.92 -20.76
CA GLN A 306 -7.79 -17.51 -20.95
C GLN A 306 -8.23 -17.55 -22.42
N SER A 307 -7.35 -17.26 -23.37
CA SER A 307 -7.66 -17.39 -24.79
C SER A 307 -7.83 -18.85 -25.18
N ASP A 308 -6.99 -19.74 -24.65
CA ASP A 308 -7.08 -21.17 -24.90
C ASP A 308 -8.37 -21.76 -24.29
N LEU A 309 -8.80 -21.29 -23.10
CA LEU A 309 -10.07 -21.70 -22.50
C LEU A 309 -11.30 -21.12 -23.24
N ALA A 310 -11.18 -19.96 -23.89
CA ALA A 310 -12.26 -19.38 -24.68
C ALA A 310 -12.42 -20.07 -26.04
N ASP A 311 -11.33 -20.54 -26.63
CA ASP A 311 -11.34 -21.27 -27.90
C ASP A 311 -11.80 -22.74 -27.75
N GLU A 312 -11.66 -23.35 -26.55
CA GLU A 312 -12.15 -24.72 -26.28
C GLU A 312 -13.68 -24.81 -26.14
N HIS A 313 -14.40 -23.68 -26.06
CA HIS A 313 -15.87 -23.66 -25.97
C HIS A 313 -16.57 -23.29 -27.28
N ASP A 314 -15.98 -23.60 -28.46
CA ASP A 314 -16.70 -23.51 -29.72
C ASP A 314 -17.67 -24.70 -29.85
N HIS A 315 -18.91 -24.46 -29.45
CA HIS A 315 -20.03 -25.41 -29.59
C HIS A 315 -20.51 -25.62 -31.01
N SER A 316 -19.77 -25.14 -32.03
CA SER A 316 -20.17 -25.30 -33.45
C SER A 316 -20.22 -26.76 -33.94
N HIS A 317 -19.69 -27.69 -33.13
CA HIS A 317 -19.65 -29.13 -33.48
C HIS A 317 -20.58 -29.99 -32.62
N CYS A 318 -21.48 -29.44 -31.82
CA CYS A 318 -22.49 -30.25 -31.14
C CYS A 318 -23.63 -30.57 -32.09
N ASP A 319 -23.72 -31.81 -32.54
CA ASP A 319 -24.86 -32.26 -33.31
C ASP A 319 -26.04 -32.54 -32.37
N HIS A 320 -26.97 -31.60 -32.34
CA HIS A 320 -28.15 -31.64 -31.48
C HIS A 320 -29.21 -32.67 -31.91
N GLU A 321 -29.04 -33.31 -33.09
CA GLU A 321 -30.04 -34.29 -33.56
C GLU A 321 -29.88 -35.68 -32.94
N HIS A 322 -28.72 -36.03 -32.38
CA HIS A 322 -28.47 -37.38 -31.87
C HIS A 322 -27.96 -37.46 -30.40
N GLY A 323 -27.92 -36.38 -29.67
CA GLY A 323 -27.65 -36.39 -28.22
C GLY A 323 -26.24 -36.88 -27.80
N HIS A 324 -25.23 -36.81 -28.69
CA HIS A 324 -23.86 -37.13 -28.39
C HIS A 324 -22.96 -35.92 -28.41
N CYS A 325 -22.38 -35.59 -27.27
CA CYS A 325 -21.26 -34.64 -27.18
C CYS A 325 -19.94 -35.39 -27.47
N VAL A 326 -19.13 -34.88 -28.39
CA VAL A 326 -17.85 -35.48 -28.82
C VAL A 326 -16.66 -34.89 -28.07
N HIS A 327 -16.86 -34.29 -26.91
CA HIS A 327 -15.76 -33.73 -26.09
C HIS A 327 -15.24 -34.76 -25.10
N GLU A 328 -13.92 -35.01 -25.11
CA GLU A 328 -13.21 -35.96 -24.23
C GLU A 328 -13.26 -35.62 -22.71
N HIS A 329 -13.88 -34.52 -22.32
CA HIS A 329 -13.97 -34.06 -20.93
C HIS A 329 -15.39 -33.94 -20.36
N CYS A 330 -16.37 -34.66 -20.96
CA CYS A 330 -17.66 -34.87 -20.28
C CYS A 330 -17.52 -36.04 -19.33
N ASP A 331 -17.41 -35.76 -18.03
CA ASP A 331 -17.45 -36.79 -16.98
C ASP A 331 -18.81 -37.49 -17.00
N HIS A 332 -18.84 -38.71 -17.52
CA HIS A 332 -20.03 -39.56 -17.62
C HIS A 332 -20.42 -40.28 -16.31
N GLU A 333 -19.84 -39.96 -15.18
CA GLU A 333 -20.14 -40.67 -13.92
C GLU A 333 -21.44 -40.24 -13.22
N HIS A 334 -22.05 -39.14 -13.59
CA HIS A 334 -23.36 -38.75 -13.03
C HIS A 334 -24.28 -38.27 -14.14
N GLY A 335 -25.06 -39.21 -14.66
CA GLY A 335 -25.99 -39.07 -15.78
C GLY A 335 -27.16 -38.09 -15.57
N HIS A 336 -26.88 -36.81 -15.33
CA HIS A 336 -27.85 -35.73 -15.32
C HIS A 336 -27.26 -34.48 -15.99
N CYS A 337 -27.44 -34.41 -17.32
CA CYS A 337 -27.56 -33.13 -17.99
C CYS A 337 -29.05 -32.74 -17.89
N GLU A 338 -29.43 -32.00 -16.89
CA GLU A 338 -30.76 -31.37 -16.82
C GLU A 338 -30.81 -30.20 -17.81
N HIS A 339 -31.25 -30.51 -19.04
CA HIS A 339 -31.75 -29.50 -19.93
C HIS A 339 -33.20 -29.24 -19.58
N GLU A 340 -33.49 -28.18 -18.83
CA GLU A 340 -34.83 -27.61 -18.74
C GLU A 340 -35.25 -27.17 -20.15
N GLY A 341 -36.22 -27.94 -20.69
CA GLY A 341 -36.79 -27.67 -22.00
C GLY A 341 -37.54 -26.35 -21.98
N HIS A 342 -36.97 -25.32 -22.52
CA HIS A 342 -37.73 -24.16 -22.93
C HIS A 342 -38.59 -24.51 -24.13
N LYS A 343 -39.89 -24.68 -23.87
CA LYS A 343 -40.91 -24.72 -24.91
C LYS A 343 -40.95 -23.33 -25.58
N HIS A 344 -40.44 -23.24 -26.77
CA HIS A 344 -40.72 -22.11 -27.65
C HIS A 344 -42.14 -22.30 -28.25
N ASP A 345 -43.08 -21.56 -27.70
CA ASP A 345 -44.35 -21.29 -28.36
C ASP A 345 -44.11 -20.45 -29.63
N HIS A 346 -44.30 -21.05 -30.78
CA HIS A 346 -44.35 -20.35 -32.05
C HIS A 346 -45.60 -19.47 -32.08
N VAL A 347 -45.44 -18.18 -31.82
CA VAL A 347 -46.46 -17.17 -32.16
C VAL A 347 -46.18 -16.69 -33.59
N GLU A 348 -47.05 -17.10 -34.50
CA GLU A 348 -47.10 -16.56 -35.86
C GLU A 348 -47.40 -15.05 -35.82
N HIS A 349 -46.42 -14.24 -36.18
CA HIS A 349 -46.64 -12.82 -36.44
C HIS A 349 -46.92 -12.60 -37.94
N ALA A 350 -48.18 -12.31 -38.22
CA ALA A 350 -48.64 -11.82 -39.52
C ALA A 350 -48.03 -10.44 -39.83
N HIS A 351 -47.46 -10.33 -41.03
CA HIS A 351 -46.95 -9.10 -41.57
C HIS A 351 -48.13 -8.13 -41.91
N GLY A 352 -48.18 -7.01 -41.19
CA GLY A 352 -49.03 -5.89 -41.55
C GLY A 352 -48.20 -4.77 -42.17
N HIS A 353 -48.37 -4.51 -43.46
CA HIS A 353 -47.84 -3.29 -44.11
C HIS A 353 -48.66 -2.10 -43.67
N GLY A 354 -48.01 -1.07 -43.18
CA GLY A 354 -48.57 0.24 -42.86
C GLY A 354 -47.70 1.35 -43.45
N GLU A 355 -48.36 2.12 -44.31
CA GLU A 355 -47.79 3.13 -45.19
C GLU A 355 -47.28 4.39 -44.47
N HIS A 356 -46.41 5.07 -45.18
CA HIS A 356 -45.76 6.33 -44.86
C HIS A 356 -46.72 7.50 -44.70
N ALA A 357 -46.43 8.43 -43.78
CA ALA A 357 -46.84 9.80 -43.89
C ALA A 357 -45.69 10.74 -43.48
N HIS A 358 -45.22 11.51 -44.45
CA HIS A 358 -44.30 12.64 -44.28
C HIS A 358 -45.05 13.84 -43.66
N GLY A 359 -44.43 14.43 -42.64
CA GLY A 359 -44.85 15.72 -42.12
C GLY A 359 -43.66 16.69 -42.06
N HIS A 360 -43.65 17.63 -43.01
CA HIS A 360 -42.79 18.81 -42.99
C HIS A 360 -43.36 19.83 -42.00
N GLY A 361 -42.53 20.43 -41.20
CA GLY A 361 -42.84 21.57 -40.36
C GLY A 361 -41.68 22.54 -40.28
N GLU A 362 -41.94 23.69 -40.92
CA GLU A 362 -41.00 24.80 -41.12
C GLU A 362 -40.71 25.64 -39.88
N HIS A 363 -39.53 26.18 -39.89
CA HIS A 363 -39.05 27.51 -39.47
C HIS A 363 -39.77 28.33 -38.40
N ALA A 364 -39.03 28.81 -37.42
CA ALA A 364 -39.07 30.23 -37.05
C ALA A 364 -37.68 30.66 -36.45
N ARG A 365 -37.08 31.65 -37.11
CA ARG A 365 -35.96 32.46 -36.66
C ARG A 365 -36.47 33.50 -35.66
N GLY A 366 -35.71 33.72 -34.60
CA GLY A 366 -35.87 34.87 -33.72
C GLY A 366 -34.51 35.53 -33.47
N HIS A 367 -34.31 36.67 -34.12
CA HIS A 367 -33.25 37.63 -33.81
C HIS A 367 -33.66 38.44 -32.57
N GLY A 368 -32.74 38.77 -31.73
CA GLY A 368 -32.88 39.72 -30.65
C GLY A 368 -31.52 40.30 -30.25
N GLU A 369 -31.41 41.59 -30.58
CA GLU A 369 -30.22 42.44 -30.47
C GLU A 369 -29.89 42.90 -29.04
N HIS A 370 -28.62 43.18 -28.88
CA HIS A 370 -27.91 44.25 -28.12
C HIS A 370 -28.53 44.90 -26.88
N ALA A 371 -27.72 45.00 -25.84
CA ALA A 371 -27.41 46.30 -25.22
C ALA A 371 -26.12 46.26 -24.39
N HIS A 372 -25.24 47.23 -24.66
CA HIS A 372 -24.09 47.68 -23.88
C HIS A 372 -24.53 48.30 -22.55
N GLY A 373 -23.65 48.24 -21.55
CA GLY A 373 -23.71 49.02 -20.31
C GLY A 373 -22.41 48.94 -19.53
N GLU A 374 -21.56 49.93 -19.74
CA GLU A 374 -20.45 50.30 -18.87
C GLU A 374 -20.93 50.75 -17.47
N HIS A 375 -20.28 50.31 -16.42
CA HIS A 375 -19.65 51.13 -15.39
C HIS A 375 -18.78 50.24 -14.48
#